data_be1a91c9dfe22f0cee94cbfe11e40c0b
#
_entry.id   be1a91c9dfe22f0cee94cbfe11e40c0b
#
_cell.length_a   1.000
_cell.length_b   1.000
_cell.length_c   1.000
_cell.angle_alpha   90.00
_cell.angle_beta   90.00
_cell.angle_gamma   90.00
#
_symmetry.space_group_name_H-M   'P 1'
#
loop_
_entity.id
_entity.type
_entity.pdbx_description
1 polymer ?
#
loop_
_entity_poly.entity_id
_entity_poly.type
_entity_poly.pdbx_seq_one_letter_code
_entity_poly.pdbx_strand_id
1 'polypeptide(L)'
;MASVTANTLAEMVRTVTGAMPLDCYQCGRCAAGCPQNVPGEMDVSPTRIMHLLQLEAAFPERATTYSRQALTAETPWLCAGCLACTARCPQGVDIAGTMDVLRQEGLKRGTTATTRRVRDIQALHRTFLDGALRHGRIHELFLVIGYKLRTGHFLQDAALCPAMMAKGKLHLRPGKSADTCRVKKAVERLKKA
;
A
#
# COMPACT_ATOMS: atom_id res chain seq x y z
N MET A 1 20.23 -8.94 25.54
CA MET A 1 19.50 -8.01 24.66
C MET A 1 20.22 -8.03 23.31
N ALA A 2 19.71 -8.75 22.33
CA ALA A 2 20.32 -8.80 21.00
C ALA A 2 20.17 -7.39 20.37
N SER A 3 21.29 -6.79 19.95
CA SER A 3 21.29 -5.53 19.23
C SER A 3 20.56 -5.76 17.89
N VAL A 4 19.36 -5.23 17.78
CA VAL A 4 18.62 -5.20 16.52
C VAL A 4 19.46 -4.37 15.55
N THR A 5 20.02 -5.01 14.54
CA THR A 5 20.82 -4.33 13.52
C THR A 5 19.94 -3.30 12.84
N ALA A 6 20.43 -2.07 12.68
CA ALA A 6 19.71 -0.84 12.26
C ALA A 6 19.03 -0.89 10.87
N ASN A 7 18.75 -2.07 10.30
CA ASN A 7 18.25 -2.25 8.94
C ASN A 7 17.14 -3.31 8.82
N THR A 8 16.53 -3.73 9.94
CA THR A 8 15.40 -4.67 9.92
C THR A 8 14.10 -3.96 9.53
N LEU A 9 13.15 -4.70 8.92
CA LEU A 9 11.81 -4.15 8.64
C LEU A 9 11.10 -3.72 9.93
N ALA A 10 11.29 -4.46 11.02
CA ALA A 10 10.73 -4.12 12.33
C ALA A 10 11.21 -2.74 12.82
N GLU A 11 12.50 -2.43 12.67
CA GLU A 11 13.05 -1.13 13.06
C GLU A 11 12.59 0.01 12.12
N MET A 12 12.46 -0.27 10.82
CA MET A 12 11.88 0.68 9.86
C MET A 12 10.43 1.02 10.20
N VAL A 13 9.63 0.00 10.55
CA VAL A 13 8.26 0.19 11.02
C VAL A 13 8.24 1.08 12.26
N ARG A 14 9.08 0.78 13.27
CA ARG A 14 9.19 1.60 14.46
C ARG A 14 9.52 3.06 14.15
N THR A 15 10.49 3.29 13.28
CA THR A 15 10.93 4.63 12.90
C THR A 15 9.80 5.45 12.26
N VAL A 16 8.97 4.81 11.43
CA VAL A 16 7.88 5.49 10.70
C VAL A 16 6.61 5.61 11.54
N THR A 17 6.23 4.56 12.27
CA THR A 17 4.95 4.48 12.99
C THR A 17 5.04 4.88 14.46
N GLY A 18 6.26 4.93 15.02
CA GLY A 18 6.49 5.17 16.44
C GLY A 18 6.19 3.95 17.33
N ALA A 19 5.69 2.85 16.78
CA ALA A 19 5.32 1.65 17.52
C ALA A 19 6.14 0.43 17.07
N MET A 20 6.61 -0.36 18.03
CA MET A 20 7.41 -1.54 17.74
C MET A 20 6.53 -2.74 17.37
N PRO A 21 6.77 -3.46 16.25
CA PRO A 21 6.05 -4.69 15.95
C PRO A 21 6.14 -5.76 17.06
N LEU A 22 7.22 -5.72 17.87
CA LEU A 22 7.43 -6.61 19.01
C LEU A 22 6.41 -6.43 20.14
N ASP A 23 5.77 -5.27 20.25
CA ASP A 23 4.73 -5.00 21.25
C ASP A 23 3.40 -5.69 20.92
N CYS A 24 3.30 -6.33 19.74
CA CYS A 24 2.09 -7.01 19.31
C CYS A 24 1.83 -8.30 20.11
N TYR A 25 0.68 -8.40 20.75
CA TYR A 25 0.25 -9.59 21.53
C TYR A 25 -0.18 -10.78 20.68
N GLN A 26 -0.26 -10.65 19.36
CA GLN A 26 -0.82 -11.68 18.49
C GLN A 26 -2.29 -12.04 18.81
N CYS A 27 -3.05 -11.09 19.38
CA CYS A 27 -4.43 -11.33 19.84
C CYS A 27 -5.46 -11.51 18.71
N GLY A 28 -5.11 -11.26 17.46
CA GLY A 28 -5.96 -11.44 16.29
C GLY A 28 -7.04 -10.38 16.04
N ARG A 29 -7.21 -9.37 16.91
CA ARG A 29 -8.26 -8.32 16.76
C ARG A 29 -8.14 -7.54 15.44
N CYS A 30 -6.93 -7.33 14.96
CA CYS A 30 -6.68 -6.66 13.68
C CYS A 30 -7.15 -7.51 12.51
N ALA A 31 -6.95 -8.83 12.55
CA ALA A 31 -7.41 -9.74 11.52
C ALA A 31 -8.94 -9.92 11.56
N ALA A 32 -9.51 -10.15 12.75
CA ALA A 32 -10.95 -10.32 12.92
C ALA A 32 -11.77 -9.07 12.52
N GLY A 33 -11.19 -7.89 12.65
CA GLY A 33 -11.85 -6.63 12.29
C GLY A 33 -11.50 -6.07 10.91
N CYS A 34 -10.69 -6.77 10.14
CA CYS A 34 -10.26 -6.31 8.83
C CYS A 34 -11.32 -6.61 7.76
N PRO A 35 -11.85 -5.60 7.05
CA PRO A 35 -12.85 -5.83 6.00
C PRO A 35 -12.30 -6.59 4.80
N GLN A 36 -10.98 -6.61 4.62
CA GLN A 36 -10.31 -7.35 3.55
C GLN A 36 -9.90 -8.77 3.94
N ASN A 37 -9.93 -9.11 5.24
CA ASN A 37 -9.57 -10.45 5.73
C ASN A 37 -10.75 -11.43 5.60
N VAL A 38 -11.25 -11.56 4.38
CA VAL A 38 -12.30 -12.53 4.03
C VAL A 38 -11.62 -13.81 3.55
N PRO A 39 -12.16 -15.01 3.90
CA PRO A 39 -11.62 -16.28 3.42
C PRO A 39 -11.44 -16.30 1.89
N GLY A 40 -10.25 -16.65 1.42
CA GLY A 40 -9.92 -16.71 -0.01
C GLY A 40 -9.53 -15.37 -0.67
N GLU A 41 -9.67 -14.24 0.02
CA GLU A 41 -9.35 -12.93 -0.54
C GLU A 41 -7.95 -12.43 -0.17
N MET A 42 -7.47 -12.76 1.02
CA MET A 42 -6.17 -12.34 1.54
C MET A 42 -5.26 -13.55 1.73
N ASP A 43 -4.03 -13.48 1.23
CA ASP A 43 -3.05 -14.58 1.30
C ASP A 43 -2.57 -14.84 2.74
N VAL A 44 -2.30 -13.77 3.49
CA VAL A 44 -1.94 -13.84 4.90
C VAL A 44 -2.70 -12.77 5.70
N SER A 45 -3.09 -13.11 6.92
CA SER A 45 -3.80 -12.14 7.78
C SER A 45 -2.87 -11.01 8.27
N PRO A 46 -3.43 -9.84 8.64
CA PRO A 46 -2.66 -8.76 9.27
C PRO A 46 -1.87 -9.21 10.50
N THR A 47 -2.46 -10.10 11.32
CA THR A 47 -1.77 -10.69 12.49
C THR A 47 -0.55 -11.49 12.06
N ARG A 48 -0.63 -12.25 10.98
CA ARG A 48 0.51 -13.04 10.46
C ARG A 48 1.63 -12.15 9.96
N ILE A 49 1.32 -11.01 9.32
CA ILE A 49 2.34 -10.02 8.93
C ILE A 49 3.08 -9.51 10.17
N MET A 50 2.36 -9.14 11.23
CA MET A 50 2.99 -8.71 12.49
C MET A 50 3.89 -9.81 13.07
N HIS A 51 3.45 -11.06 13.01
CA HIS A 51 4.25 -12.20 13.47
C HIS A 51 5.54 -12.39 12.66
N LEU A 52 5.50 -12.22 11.34
CA LEU A 52 6.70 -12.29 10.50
C LEU A 52 7.74 -11.23 10.90
N LEU A 53 7.32 -10.02 11.23
CA LEU A 53 8.21 -8.97 11.71
C LEU A 53 8.79 -9.27 13.11
N GLN A 54 8.01 -9.92 13.97
CA GLN A 54 8.52 -10.41 15.26
C GLN A 54 9.57 -11.51 15.07
N LEU A 55 9.32 -12.46 14.17
CA LEU A 55 10.28 -13.53 13.85
C LEU A 55 11.56 -12.96 13.21
N GLU A 56 11.44 -11.97 12.34
CA GLU A 56 12.60 -11.26 11.78
C GLU A 56 13.50 -10.68 12.87
N ALA A 57 12.90 -10.01 13.85
CA ALA A 57 13.63 -9.38 14.94
C ALA A 57 14.20 -10.41 15.95
N ALA A 58 13.48 -11.52 16.19
CA ALA A 58 13.86 -12.56 17.15
C ALA A 58 14.94 -13.51 16.61
N PHE A 59 14.98 -13.75 15.29
CA PHE A 59 15.87 -14.72 14.65
C PHE A 59 16.71 -14.05 13.54
N PRO A 60 17.79 -13.35 13.90
CA PRO A 60 18.63 -12.62 12.94
C PRO A 60 19.20 -13.51 11.82
N GLU A 61 19.48 -14.78 12.10
CA GLU A 61 19.99 -15.76 11.13
C GLU A 61 18.97 -16.08 10.03
N ARG A 62 17.69 -15.88 10.28
CA ARG A 62 16.58 -16.10 9.33
C ARG A 62 15.85 -14.80 8.94
N ALA A 63 16.35 -13.65 9.36
CA ALA A 63 15.72 -12.36 9.13
C ALA A 63 15.39 -12.12 7.66
N THR A 64 16.31 -12.44 6.75
CA THR A 64 16.10 -12.30 5.30
C THR A 64 14.91 -13.12 4.79
N THR A 65 14.69 -14.32 5.35
CA THR A 65 13.56 -15.17 4.97
C THR A 65 12.24 -14.58 5.41
N TYR A 66 12.15 -14.12 6.66
CA TYR A 66 10.91 -13.52 7.20
C TYR A 66 10.60 -12.17 6.57
N SER A 67 11.61 -11.32 6.36
CA SER A 67 11.47 -10.06 5.61
C SER A 67 10.93 -10.31 4.21
N ARG A 68 11.50 -11.28 3.50
CA ARG A 68 11.06 -11.64 2.15
C ARG A 68 9.60 -12.10 2.15
N GLN A 69 9.20 -12.96 3.09
CA GLN A 69 7.82 -13.43 3.22
C GLN A 69 6.86 -12.26 3.46
N ALA A 70 7.20 -11.32 4.34
CA ALA A 70 6.39 -10.14 4.60
C ALA A 70 6.26 -9.21 3.37
N LEU A 71 7.35 -9.00 2.63
CA LEU A 71 7.39 -8.12 1.45
C LEU A 71 6.71 -8.74 0.23
N THR A 72 6.76 -10.08 0.07
CA THR A 72 6.12 -10.78 -1.06
C THR A 72 4.66 -11.16 -0.78
N ALA A 73 4.14 -10.90 0.40
CA ALA A 73 2.72 -11.06 0.70
C ALA A 73 1.86 -10.07 -0.10
N GLU A 74 0.66 -10.50 -0.50
CA GLU A 74 -0.33 -9.60 -1.13
C GLU A 74 -0.98 -8.66 -0.11
N THR A 75 -1.08 -9.09 1.13
CA THR A 75 -1.77 -8.38 2.22
C THR A 75 -1.43 -6.90 2.33
N PRO A 76 -0.16 -6.46 2.31
CA PRO A 76 0.14 -5.04 2.31
C PRO A 76 -0.52 -4.27 1.15
N TRP A 77 -0.62 -4.89 -0.03
CA TRP A 77 -1.22 -4.28 -1.21
C TRP A 77 -2.75 -4.26 -1.19
N LEU A 78 -3.37 -5.27 -0.59
CA LEU A 78 -4.82 -5.39 -0.43
C LEU A 78 -5.35 -4.49 0.70
N CYS A 79 -4.48 -3.99 1.57
CA CYS A 79 -4.87 -3.12 2.67
C CYS A 79 -5.48 -1.81 2.17
N ALA A 80 -6.74 -1.56 2.53
CA ALA A 80 -7.47 -0.35 2.15
C ALA A 80 -7.10 0.90 2.98
N GLY A 81 -6.21 0.80 3.97
CA GLY A 81 -5.82 1.92 4.83
C GLY A 81 -6.97 2.45 5.71
N CYS A 82 -7.96 1.62 6.05
CA CYS A 82 -9.15 2.04 6.79
C CYS A 82 -8.91 2.28 8.29
N LEU A 83 -7.71 2.02 8.81
CA LEU A 83 -7.27 2.21 10.20
C LEU A 83 -8.04 1.39 11.26
N ALA A 84 -9.00 0.54 10.88
CA ALA A 84 -9.79 -0.24 11.82
C ALA A 84 -8.92 -1.18 12.68
N CYS A 85 -7.85 -1.74 12.14
CA CYS A 85 -6.91 -2.59 12.87
C CYS A 85 -6.10 -1.79 13.91
N THR A 86 -5.63 -0.59 13.56
CA THR A 86 -4.90 0.32 14.44
C THR A 86 -5.78 0.78 15.59
N ALA A 87 -7.02 1.20 15.31
CA ALA A 87 -7.98 1.65 16.32
C ALA A 87 -8.39 0.56 17.33
N ARG A 88 -8.35 -0.72 16.91
CA ARG A 88 -8.71 -1.87 17.77
C ARG A 88 -7.53 -2.50 18.49
N CYS A 89 -6.30 -2.05 18.23
CA CYS A 89 -5.11 -2.63 18.81
C CYS A 89 -4.99 -2.27 20.31
N PRO A 90 -4.97 -3.25 21.23
CA PRO A 90 -4.86 -2.96 22.66
C PRO A 90 -3.46 -2.44 23.05
N GLN A 91 -2.45 -2.71 22.20
CA GLN A 91 -1.07 -2.24 22.40
C GLN A 91 -0.76 -0.96 21.63
N GLY A 92 -1.74 -0.35 20.97
CA GLY A 92 -1.51 0.87 20.19
C GLY A 92 -0.58 0.69 18.99
N VAL A 93 -0.34 -0.54 18.53
CA VAL A 93 0.51 -0.79 17.35
C VAL A 93 -0.20 -0.29 16.10
N ASP A 94 0.49 0.51 15.29
CA ASP A 94 -0.03 0.98 14.01
C ASP A 94 0.18 -0.05 12.90
N ILE A 95 -0.80 -0.97 12.81
CA ILE A 95 -0.79 -2.04 11.81
C ILE A 95 -1.00 -1.48 10.39
N ALA A 96 -1.82 -0.45 10.24
CA ALA A 96 -2.07 0.16 8.93
C ALA A 96 -0.80 0.87 8.40
N GLY A 97 -0.13 1.63 9.24
CA GLY A 97 1.18 2.23 8.94
C GLY A 97 2.25 1.17 8.63
N THR A 98 2.23 0.04 9.34
CA THR A 98 3.10 -1.10 9.03
C THR A 98 2.90 -1.59 7.59
N MET A 99 1.64 -1.71 7.11
CA MET A 99 1.37 -2.12 5.73
C MET A 99 1.91 -1.11 4.71
N ASP A 100 1.88 0.19 5.03
CA ASP A 100 2.42 1.23 4.16
C ASP A 100 3.96 1.17 4.10
N VAL A 101 4.63 0.94 5.22
CA VAL A 101 6.10 0.72 5.26
C VAL A 101 6.49 -0.47 4.41
N LEU A 102 5.78 -1.61 4.53
CA LEU A 102 6.04 -2.81 3.74
C LEU A 102 5.86 -2.58 2.24
N ARG A 103 4.82 -1.83 1.82
CA ARG A 103 4.62 -1.44 0.41
C ARG A 103 5.80 -0.62 -0.12
N GLN A 104 6.21 0.41 0.64
CA GLN A 104 7.30 1.29 0.25
C GLN A 104 8.62 0.53 0.15
N GLU A 105 8.91 -0.29 1.16
CA GLU A 105 10.15 -1.04 1.22
C GLU A 105 10.21 -2.15 0.17
N GLY A 106 9.09 -2.83 -0.07
CA GLY A 106 8.94 -3.79 -1.17
C GLY A 106 9.22 -3.17 -2.54
N LEU A 107 8.73 -1.95 -2.78
CA LEU A 107 9.03 -1.22 -4.03
C LEU A 107 10.49 -0.80 -4.13
N LYS A 108 11.10 -0.31 -3.04
CA LYS A 108 12.53 0.09 -3.02
C LYS A 108 13.44 -1.10 -3.29
N ARG A 109 13.16 -2.25 -2.69
CA ARG A 109 13.96 -3.48 -2.84
C ARG A 109 13.62 -4.28 -4.10
N GLY A 110 12.60 -3.88 -4.87
CA GLY A 110 12.07 -4.66 -5.98
C GLY A 110 11.50 -6.03 -5.58
N THR A 111 11.14 -6.19 -4.29
CA THR A 111 10.65 -7.43 -3.71
C THR A 111 9.18 -7.23 -3.32
N THR A 112 8.29 -7.53 -4.26
CA THR A 112 6.84 -7.43 -4.04
C THR A 112 6.14 -8.69 -4.53
N ALA A 113 4.90 -8.92 -4.09
CA ALA A 113 4.07 -9.96 -4.69
C ALA A 113 3.91 -9.74 -6.20
N THR A 114 4.00 -10.80 -6.97
CA THR A 114 3.98 -10.77 -8.44
C THR A 114 2.62 -11.19 -9.02
N THR A 115 1.60 -11.28 -8.19
CA THR A 115 0.25 -11.65 -8.61
C THR A 115 -0.38 -10.57 -9.49
N ARG A 116 -1.35 -10.97 -10.31
CA ARG A 116 -2.08 -10.04 -11.17
C ARG A 116 -2.75 -8.93 -10.36
N ARG A 117 -3.38 -9.28 -9.22
CA ARG A 117 -4.03 -8.32 -8.31
C ARG A 117 -3.07 -7.22 -7.86
N VAL A 118 -1.89 -7.60 -7.38
CA VAL A 118 -0.88 -6.63 -6.91
C VAL A 118 -0.37 -5.76 -8.04
N ARG A 119 -0.12 -6.34 -9.23
CA ARG A 119 0.28 -5.56 -10.42
C ARG A 119 -0.77 -4.54 -10.83
N ASP A 120 -2.04 -4.91 -10.80
CA ASP A 120 -3.16 -4.03 -11.14
C ASP A 120 -3.28 -2.88 -10.12
N ILE A 121 -3.12 -3.15 -8.82
CA ILE A 121 -3.10 -2.12 -7.77
C ILE A 121 -1.89 -1.18 -7.96
N GLN A 122 -0.71 -1.71 -8.23
CA GLN A 122 0.48 -0.90 -8.52
C GLN A 122 0.29 -0.03 -9.77
N ALA A 123 -0.33 -0.57 -10.82
CA ALA A 123 -0.66 0.17 -12.03
C ALA A 123 -1.62 1.34 -11.75
N LEU A 124 -2.63 1.11 -10.89
CA LEU A 124 -3.54 2.15 -10.44
C LEU A 124 -2.80 3.26 -9.69
N HIS A 125 -1.98 2.89 -8.69
CA HIS A 125 -1.22 3.87 -7.89
C HIS A 125 -0.27 4.70 -8.76
N ARG A 126 0.44 4.07 -9.71
CA ARG A 126 1.32 4.78 -10.65
C ARG A 126 0.55 5.73 -11.55
N THR A 127 -0.58 5.28 -12.10
CA THR A 127 -1.42 6.13 -12.97
C THR A 127 -1.98 7.33 -12.21
N PHE A 128 -2.41 7.10 -10.96
CA PHE A 128 -2.89 8.14 -10.07
C PHE A 128 -1.81 9.20 -9.79
N LEU A 129 -0.61 8.75 -9.41
CA LEU A 129 0.51 9.64 -9.14
C LEU A 129 0.93 10.42 -10.37
N ASP A 130 1.02 9.78 -11.54
CA ASP A 130 1.35 10.43 -12.81
C ASP A 130 0.33 11.52 -13.17
N GLY A 131 -0.97 11.25 -12.97
CA GLY A 131 -2.04 12.21 -13.16
C GLY A 131 -1.91 13.43 -12.24
N ALA A 132 -1.71 13.18 -10.95
CA ALA A 132 -1.51 14.23 -9.96
C ALA A 132 -0.27 15.09 -10.25
N LEU A 133 0.84 14.47 -10.65
CA LEU A 133 2.07 15.18 -11.01
C LEU A 133 1.96 16.01 -12.29
N ARG A 134 1.20 15.55 -13.28
CA ARG A 134 1.05 16.26 -14.56
C ARG A 134 0.11 17.45 -14.47
N HIS A 135 -1.00 17.31 -13.75
CA HIS A 135 -2.10 18.27 -13.77
C HIS A 135 -2.32 18.97 -12.41
N GLY A 136 -1.60 18.56 -11.34
CA GLY A 136 -1.81 19.02 -9.97
C GLY A 136 -3.11 18.50 -9.33
N ARG A 137 -3.90 17.75 -10.09
CA ARG A 137 -5.16 17.10 -9.67
C ARG A 137 -5.38 15.85 -10.50
N ILE A 138 -6.21 14.97 -9.99
CA ILE A 138 -6.59 13.76 -10.72
C ILE A 138 -7.66 14.11 -11.73
N HIS A 139 -7.53 13.51 -12.90
CA HIS A 139 -8.50 13.57 -13.97
C HIS A 139 -9.03 12.16 -14.22
N GLU A 140 -10.33 11.93 -14.04
CA GLU A 140 -10.94 10.61 -14.04
C GLU A 140 -10.70 9.87 -15.37
N LEU A 141 -10.91 10.55 -16.50
CA LEU A 141 -10.71 9.94 -17.82
C LEU A 141 -9.26 9.52 -18.04
N PHE A 142 -8.30 10.38 -17.64
CA PHE A 142 -6.87 10.05 -17.71
C PHE A 142 -6.53 8.85 -16.82
N LEU A 143 -7.09 8.79 -15.61
CA LEU A 143 -6.91 7.67 -14.69
C LEU A 143 -7.43 6.36 -15.29
N VAL A 144 -8.67 6.37 -15.81
CA VAL A 144 -9.30 5.17 -16.40
C VAL A 144 -8.52 4.69 -17.63
N ILE A 145 -8.19 5.58 -18.57
CA ILE A 145 -7.45 5.22 -19.79
C ILE A 145 -6.05 4.73 -19.41
N GLY A 146 -5.32 5.46 -18.58
CA GLY A 146 -3.97 5.10 -18.17
C GLY A 146 -3.91 3.76 -17.40
N TYR A 147 -4.91 3.47 -16.58
CA TYR A 147 -5.05 2.19 -15.90
C TYR A 147 -5.32 1.05 -16.90
N LYS A 148 -6.30 1.22 -17.78
CA LYS A 148 -6.66 0.21 -18.79
C LYS A 148 -5.50 -0.10 -19.74
N LEU A 149 -4.73 0.92 -20.16
CA LEU A 149 -3.54 0.72 -20.98
C LEU A 149 -2.43 -0.08 -20.27
N ARG A 150 -2.30 0.08 -18.95
CA ARG A 150 -1.28 -0.63 -18.16
C ARG A 150 -1.69 -2.06 -17.78
N THR A 151 -2.98 -2.30 -17.58
CA THR A 151 -3.50 -3.59 -17.11
C THR A 151 -4.05 -4.47 -18.22
N GLY A 152 -4.37 -3.90 -19.39
CA GLY A 152 -5.00 -4.62 -20.51
C GLY A 152 -6.50 -4.88 -20.33
N HIS A 153 -7.13 -4.34 -19.29
CA HIS A 153 -8.55 -4.56 -18.99
C HIS A 153 -9.48 -3.62 -19.79
N PHE A 154 -9.43 -3.64 -21.11
CA PHE A 154 -10.14 -2.67 -21.95
C PHE A 154 -11.65 -2.75 -21.87
N LEU A 155 -12.22 -3.96 -21.73
CA LEU A 155 -13.67 -4.18 -21.73
C LEU A 155 -14.32 -4.08 -20.35
N GLN A 156 -13.50 -4.09 -19.27
CA GLN A 156 -14.03 -3.93 -17.92
C GLN A 156 -14.71 -2.57 -17.78
N ASP A 157 -15.95 -2.58 -17.29
CA ASP A 157 -16.78 -1.36 -17.05
C ASP A 157 -17.06 -0.50 -18.30
N ALA A 158 -16.77 -0.98 -19.50
CA ALA A 158 -17.02 -0.24 -20.75
C ALA A 158 -18.52 0.08 -20.94
N ALA A 159 -19.40 -0.79 -20.48
CA ALA A 159 -20.85 -0.59 -20.52
C ALA A 159 -21.34 0.58 -19.66
N LEU A 160 -20.57 1.01 -18.67
CA LEU A 160 -20.92 2.15 -17.80
C LEU A 160 -20.56 3.51 -18.43
N CYS A 161 -19.65 3.53 -19.43
CA CYS A 161 -19.18 4.77 -20.04
C CYS A 161 -20.32 5.64 -20.63
N PRO A 162 -21.30 5.11 -21.40
CA PRO A 162 -22.40 5.91 -21.95
C PRO A 162 -23.23 6.57 -20.84
N ALA A 163 -23.54 5.81 -19.78
CA ALA A 163 -24.33 6.33 -18.66
C ALA A 163 -23.58 7.43 -17.86
N MET A 164 -22.26 7.29 -17.72
CA MET A 164 -21.43 8.30 -17.06
C MET A 164 -21.30 9.56 -17.91
N MET A 165 -21.19 9.42 -19.23
CA MET A 165 -21.19 10.57 -20.17
C MET A 165 -22.51 11.30 -20.16
N ALA A 166 -23.64 10.60 -20.24
CA ALA A 166 -24.97 11.19 -20.19
C ALA A 166 -25.24 11.99 -18.90
N LYS A 167 -24.64 11.54 -17.77
CA LYS A 167 -24.73 12.23 -16.47
C LYS A 167 -23.67 13.33 -16.28
N GLY A 168 -22.90 13.68 -17.31
CA GLY A 168 -21.86 14.72 -17.24
C GLY A 168 -20.72 14.42 -16.25
N LYS A 169 -20.55 13.16 -15.85
CA LYS A 169 -19.51 12.78 -14.86
C LYS A 169 -18.12 12.56 -15.46
N LEU A 170 -18.01 12.44 -16.78
CA LEU A 170 -16.74 12.33 -17.49
C LEU A 170 -16.37 13.67 -18.12
N HIS A 171 -15.45 14.39 -17.51
CA HIS A 171 -14.91 15.61 -18.08
C HIS A 171 -13.84 15.29 -19.13
N LEU A 172 -14.07 15.68 -20.39
CA LEU A 172 -13.13 15.39 -21.50
C LEU A 172 -11.85 16.21 -21.44
N ARG A 173 -11.87 17.39 -20.81
CA ARG A 173 -10.71 18.28 -20.72
C ARG A 173 -10.12 18.29 -19.31
N PRO A 174 -8.81 17.99 -19.16
CA PRO A 174 -8.16 18.08 -17.87
C PRO A 174 -8.07 19.54 -17.43
N GLY A 175 -8.71 19.89 -16.32
CA GLY A 175 -8.48 21.16 -15.66
C GLY A 175 -7.08 21.14 -15.02
N LYS A 176 -6.26 22.16 -15.25
CA LYS A 176 -4.98 22.33 -14.56
C LYS A 176 -5.22 23.03 -13.22
N SER A 177 -4.61 22.52 -12.15
CA SER A 177 -4.57 23.25 -10.88
C SER A 177 -3.48 24.33 -10.94
N ALA A 178 -3.76 25.49 -10.34
CA ALA A 178 -2.77 26.56 -10.17
C ALA A 178 -1.53 26.08 -9.38
N ASP A 179 -1.71 25.10 -8.50
CA ASP A 179 -0.67 24.58 -7.61
C ASP A 179 0.17 23.41 -8.19
N THR A 180 0.03 23.10 -9.48
CA THR A 180 0.78 22.00 -10.12
C THR A 180 2.29 22.12 -9.89
N CYS A 181 2.84 23.32 -9.90
CA CYS A 181 4.26 23.56 -9.66
C CYS A 181 4.66 23.24 -8.21
N ARG A 182 3.81 23.59 -7.23
CA ARG A 182 4.03 23.28 -5.80
C ARG A 182 4.01 21.78 -5.54
N VAL A 183 3.07 21.05 -6.13
CA VAL A 183 2.96 19.60 -6.04
C VAL A 183 4.21 18.92 -6.57
N LYS A 184 4.69 19.31 -7.77
CA LYS A 184 5.93 18.77 -8.35
C LYS A 184 7.13 19.02 -7.45
N LYS A 185 7.34 20.25 -6.98
CA LYS A 185 8.43 20.59 -6.06
C LYS A 185 8.40 19.80 -4.76
N ALA A 186 7.19 19.58 -4.18
CA ALA A 186 7.04 18.77 -2.97
C ALA A 186 7.48 17.32 -3.20
N VAL A 187 7.03 16.70 -4.31
CA VAL A 187 7.42 15.31 -4.64
C VAL A 187 8.91 15.19 -4.97
N GLU A 188 9.52 16.19 -5.64
CA GLU A 188 10.96 16.20 -5.91
C GLU A 188 11.78 16.27 -4.61
N ARG A 189 11.31 17.04 -3.62
CA ARG A 189 11.96 17.08 -2.29
C ARG A 189 11.89 15.73 -1.60
N LEU A 190 10.72 15.05 -1.63
CA LEU A 190 10.55 13.73 -1.03
C LEU A 190 11.41 12.64 -1.69
N LYS A 191 11.71 12.77 -3.00
CA LYS A 191 12.62 11.84 -3.69
C LYS A 191 14.08 12.01 -3.33
N LYS A 192 14.47 13.17 -2.79
CA LYS A 192 15.84 13.50 -2.41
C LYS A 192 16.12 13.25 -0.92
N ALA A 193 15.08 13.11 -0.10
CA ALA A 193 15.17 12.75 1.30
C ALA A 193 15.21 11.22 1.49
#